data_92eeb38150e6267ce34fe8e5fccb770d
#
_entry.id   92eeb38150e6267ce34fe8e5fccb770d
#
_cell.length_a   1.000
_cell.length_b   1.000
_cell.length_c   1.000
_cell.angle_alpha   90.00
_cell.angle_beta   90.00
_cell.angle_gamma   90.00
#
_symmetry.space_group_name_H-M   'P 1'
#
loop_
_entity.id
_entity.type
_entity.pdbx_description
1 polymer ?
#
loop_
_entity_poly.entity_id
_entity_poly.type
_entity_poly.pdbx_seq_one_letter_code
_entity_poly.pdbx_strand_id
1 'polypeptide(L)'
;MRSNKLKPLVIGDITIEHPLALAPMAGVTDLPYRLLCKEQGAGMMCTEMVSAKGLYYGNRKSEPLMATDSKEIPVAIQIFGSDPEIMGQMAAKVNDGRFQMIDINMGCPVPKVVRNGEGSALMKNPKLVYELVSATVKAIKKPVTVKIRKGFDDDCLLYTSDAADEARS
;
A
#
# COMPACT_ATOMS: atom_id res chain seq x y z
N MET A 1 31.38 18.47 -7.90
CA MET A 1 30.48 17.34 -7.71
C MET A 1 29.05 17.81 -7.92
N ARG A 2 28.35 17.33 -8.97
CA ARG A 2 26.91 17.62 -9.15
C ARG A 2 26.16 16.85 -8.07
N SER A 3 25.56 17.57 -7.13
CA SER A 3 24.62 16.99 -6.17
C SER A 3 23.42 16.45 -6.96
N ASN A 4 23.41 15.15 -7.20
CA ASN A 4 22.29 14.47 -7.86
C ASN A 4 21.18 14.28 -6.80
N LYS A 5 20.62 15.39 -6.32
CA LYS A 5 19.47 15.34 -5.40
C LYS A 5 18.29 14.77 -6.19
N LEU A 6 17.76 13.66 -5.71
CA LEU A 6 16.51 13.12 -6.22
C LEU A 6 15.42 14.22 -6.11
N LYS A 7 14.58 14.31 -7.13
CA LYS A 7 13.47 15.27 -7.11
C LYS A 7 12.39 14.78 -6.15
N PRO A 8 11.70 15.69 -5.45
CA PRO A 8 10.52 15.32 -4.67
C PRO A 8 9.50 14.53 -5.50
N LEU A 9 8.84 13.57 -4.86
CA LEU A 9 7.74 12.82 -5.46
C LEU A 9 6.42 13.40 -4.95
N VAL A 10 5.45 13.59 -5.85
CA VAL A 10 4.10 14.05 -5.49
C VAL A 10 3.11 12.91 -5.74
N ILE A 11 2.31 12.58 -4.71
CA ILE A 11 1.24 11.58 -4.77
C ILE A 11 -0.06 12.28 -4.33
N GLY A 12 -0.92 12.61 -5.29
CA GLY A 12 -2.09 13.45 -5.02
C GLY A 12 -1.68 14.83 -4.50
N ASP A 13 -2.09 15.17 -3.30
CA ASP A 13 -1.75 16.42 -2.59
C ASP A 13 -0.54 16.28 -1.63
N ILE A 14 0.10 15.12 -1.60
CA ILE A 14 1.20 14.82 -0.68
C ILE A 14 2.53 14.96 -1.41
N THR A 15 3.41 15.81 -0.88
CA THR A 15 4.80 15.95 -1.35
C THR A 15 5.73 15.12 -0.47
N ILE A 16 6.52 14.27 -1.09
CA ILE A 16 7.55 13.44 -0.47
C ILE A 16 8.90 14.04 -0.85
N GLU A 17 9.49 14.83 0.05
CA GLU A 17 10.74 15.57 -0.22
C GLU A 17 11.93 14.64 -0.51
N HIS A 18 11.99 13.51 0.17
CA HIS A 18 12.95 12.46 -0.09
C HIS A 18 12.22 11.26 -0.68
N PRO A 19 12.32 10.99 -2.01
CA PRO A 19 11.54 9.95 -2.70
C PRO A 19 12.09 8.55 -2.41
N LEU A 20 12.26 8.24 -1.14
CA LEU A 20 12.62 6.93 -0.60
C LEU A 20 11.45 6.44 0.25
N ALA A 21 10.78 5.38 -0.20
CA ALA A 21 9.67 4.77 0.51
C ALA A 21 10.12 3.48 1.20
N LEU A 22 9.80 3.34 2.49
CA LEU A 22 9.94 2.07 3.17
C LEU A 22 8.77 1.16 2.75
N ALA A 23 9.09 0.06 2.07
CA ALA A 23 8.10 -0.92 1.64
C ALA A 23 7.50 -1.67 2.84
N PRO A 24 6.20 -2.06 2.77
CA PRO A 24 5.57 -2.88 3.80
C PRO A 24 6.16 -4.28 3.83
N MET A 25 6.58 -4.74 5.00
CA MET A 25 7.14 -6.07 5.26
C MET A 25 6.53 -6.66 6.53
N ALA A 26 5.66 -7.66 6.38
CA ALA A 26 5.00 -8.31 7.51
C ALA A 26 6.00 -8.88 8.51
N GLY A 27 5.82 -8.56 9.79
CA GLY A 27 6.72 -8.95 10.89
C GLY A 27 8.02 -8.15 10.96
N VAL A 28 8.19 -7.09 10.15
CA VAL A 28 9.42 -6.27 10.11
C VAL A 28 9.10 -4.78 10.24
N THR A 29 8.17 -4.25 9.45
CA THR A 29 7.88 -2.81 9.41
C THR A 29 6.84 -2.40 10.46
N ASP A 30 7.08 -2.79 11.71
CA ASP A 30 6.36 -2.29 12.86
C ASP A 30 6.66 -0.80 13.11
N LEU A 31 5.92 -0.17 14.00
CA LEU A 31 6.08 1.25 14.28
C LEU A 31 7.52 1.63 14.71
N PRO A 32 8.19 0.93 15.65
CA PRO A 32 9.57 1.23 16.02
C PRO A 32 10.54 1.21 14.84
N TYR A 33 10.43 0.19 13.99
CA TYR A 33 11.30 0.07 12.81
C TYR A 33 11.05 1.18 11.78
N ARG A 34 9.79 1.55 11.55
CA ARG A 34 9.44 2.67 10.66
C ARG A 34 10.00 4.00 11.16
N LEU A 35 9.94 4.25 12.47
CA LEU A 35 10.52 5.46 13.06
C LEU A 35 12.05 5.52 12.86
N LEU A 36 12.75 4.40 13.06
CA LEU A 36 14.19 4.33 12.78
C LEU A 36 14.51 4.63 11.30
N CYS A 37 13.74 4.07 10.38
CA CYS A 37 13.91 4.36 8.94
C CYS A 37 13.61 5.84 8.63
N LYS A 38 12.64 6.44 9.28
CA LYS A 38 12.32 7.86 9.13
C LYS A 38 13.48 8.74 9.58
N GLU A 39 14.09 8.43 10.73
CA GLU A 39 15.29 9.12 11.23
C GLU A 39 16.47 9.00 10.28
N GLN A 40 16.58 7.92 9.52
CA GLN A 40 17.60 7.70 8.49
C GLN A 40 17.25 8.34 7.13
N GLY A 41 16.16 9.10 7.05
CA GLY A 41 15.80 9.91 5.87
C GLY A 41 14.82 9.24 4.90
N ALA A 42 14.16 8.15 5.28
CA ALA A 42 13.07 7.65 4.47
C ALA A 42 11.92 8.68 4.40
N GLY A 43 11.51 9.03 3.18
CA GLY A 43 10.54 10.11 2.96
C GLY A 43 9.09 9.68 3.18
N MET A 44 8.77 8.41 2.96
CA MET A 44 7.44 7.85 3.10
C MET A 44 7.49 6.49 3.80
N MET A 45 6.55 6.27 4.70
CA MET A 45 6.37 5.00 5.42
C MET A 45 5.13 4.28 4.91
N CYS A 46 5.15 2.94 5.03
CA CYS A 46 3.97 2.11 4.83
C CYS A 46 3.85 1.11 5.99
N THR A 47 2.66 0.96 6.55
CA THR A 47 2.41 -0.02 7.61
C THR A 47 2.58 -1.45 7.09
N GLU A 48 2.65 -2.42 7.99
CA GLU A 48 2.41 -3.80 7.62
C GLU A 48 1.01 -3.95 7.01
N MET A 49 0.82 -5.01 6.21
CA MET A 49 -0.47 -5.23 5.55
C MET A 49 -1.55 -5.67 6.54
N VAL A 50 -2.70 -5.01 6.53
CA VAL A 50 -3.85 -5.24 7.40
C VAL A 50 -4.98 -5.88 6.61
N SER A 51 -5.54 -6.98 7.12
CA SER A 51 -6.68 -7.64 6.46
C SER A 51 -7.95 -6.81 6.56
N ALA A 52 -8.55 -6.46 5.43
CA ALA A 52 -9.84 -5.79 5.39
C ALA A 52 -10.94 -6.65 6.03
N LYS A 53 -10.99 -7.95 5.76
CA LYS A 53 -11.89 -8.89 6.45
C LYS A 53 -11.61 -8.95 7.94
N GLY A 54 -10.33 -8.94 8.35
CA GLY A 54 -9.95 -8.90 9.75
C GLY A 54 -10.49 -7.67 10.47
N LEU A 55 -10.39 -6.49 9.84
CA LEU A 55 -10.96 -5.24 10.37
C LEU A 55 -12.49 -5.26 10.42
N TYR A 56 -13.11 -5.79 9.39
CA TYR A 56 -14.58 -5.89 9.28
C TYR A 56 -15.17 -6.73 10.40
N TYR A 57 -14.57 -7.88 10.69
CA TYR A 57 -15.02 -8.78 11.75
C TYR A 57 -14.43 -8.47 13.15
N GLY A 58 -13.78 -7.33 13.31
CA GLY A 58 -13.30 -6.86 14.62
C GLY A 58 -12.12 -7.68 15.19
N ASN A 59 -11.23 -8.17 14.35
CA ASN A 59 -10.04 -8.90 14.81
C ASN A 59 -9.07 -7.94 15.51
N ARG A 60 -8.96 -8.09 16.83
CA ARG A 60 -8.08 -7.26 17.69
C ARG A 60 -6.59 -7.31 17.30
N LYS A 61 -6.15 -8.37 16.62
CA LYS A 61 -4.76 -8.48 16.14
C LYS A 61 -4.42 -7.47 15.02
N SER A 62 -5.43 -6.83 14.42
CA SER A 62 -5.23 -5.78 13.42
C SER A 62 -4.85 -4.42 14.03
N GLU A 63 -5.23 -4.16 15.27
CA GLU A 63 -4.99 -2.86 15.93
C GLU A 63 -3.50 -2.51 16.07
N PRO A 64 -2.62 -3.41 16.55
CA PRO A 64 -1.18 -3.09 16.63
C PRO A 64 -0.54 -2.78 15.28
N LEU A 65 -1.03 -3.40 14.18
CA LEU A 65 -0.53 -3.16 12.83
C LEU A 65 -0.89 -1.76 12.30
N MET A 66 -1.88 -1.12 12.90
CA MET A 66 -2.33 0.23 12.57
C MET A 66 -1.73 1.31 13.50
N ALA A 67 -0.85 0.92 14.43
CA ALA A 67 -0.15 1.90 15.26
C ALA A 67 0.69 2.85 14.40
N THR A 68 0.63 4.16 14.69
CA THR A 68 1.38 5.19 13.96
C THR A 68 1.74 6.34 14.91
N ASP A 69 2.76 7.12 14.53
CA ASP A 69 3.25 8.29 15.24
C ASP A 69 3.34 9.48 14.28
N SER A 70 3.13 10.69 14.78
CA SER A 70 3.22 11.91 13.99
C SER A 70 4.60 12.14 13.37
N LYS A 71 5.65 11.53 13.91
CA LYS A 71 7.03 11.65 13.41
C LYS A 71 7.25 10.89 12.10
N GLU A 72 6.41 9.91 11.75
CA GLU A 72 6.58 9.12 10.52
C GLU A 72 5.81 9.64 9.31
N ILE A 73 5.11 10.77 9.43
CA ILE A 73 4.34 11.38 8.34
C ILE A 73 5.26 11.78 7.16
N PRO A 74 4.87 11.51 5.90
CA PRO A 74 3.66 10.83 5.47
C PRO A 74 3.73 9.31 5.62
N VAL A 75 2.64 8.72 6.09
CA VAL A 75 2.49 7.26 6.25
C VAL A 75 1.24 6.74 5.54
N ALA A 76 1.39 5.65 4.79
CA ALA A 76 0.30 4.90 4.20
C ALA A 76 -0.11 3.75 5.12
N ILE A 77 -1.42 3.51 5.26
CA ILE A 77 -1.89 2.22 5.75
C ILE A 77 -2.03 1.27 4.57
N GLN A 78 -1.41 0.08 4.66
CA GLN A 78 -1.60 -0.95 3.64
C GLN A 78 -2.71 -1.91 4.07
N ILE A 79 -3.75 -2.04 3.24
CA ILE A 79 -4.83 -3.01 3.43
C ILE A 79 -4.83 -4.06 2.33
N PHE A 80 -5.35 -5.26 2.60
CA PHE A 80 -5.52 -6.32 1.61
C PHE A 80 -6.87 -7.02 1.77
N GLY A 81 -7.40 -7.50 0.67
CA GLY A 81 -8.67 -8.20 0.59
C GLY A 81 -9.04 -8.49 -0.86
N SER A 82 -10.09 -9.30 -1.06
CA SER A 82 -10.63 -9.67 -2.37
C SER A 82 -12.12 -9.33 -2.53
N ASP A 83 -12.70 -8.61 -1.57
CA ASP A 83 -14.09 -8.20 -1.57
C ASP A 83 -14.18 -6.68 -1.70
N PRO A 84 -14.70 -6.13 -2.82
CA PRO A 84 -14.74 -4.69 -3.06
C PRO A 84 -15.59 -3.93 -2.04
N GLU A 85 -16.71 -4.50 -1.56
CA GLU A 85 -17.57 -3.84 -0.60
C GLU A 85 -16.88 -3.72 0.76
N ILE A 86 -16.30 -4.81 1.26
CA ILE A 86 -15.53 -4.80 2.52
C ILE A 86 -14.32 -3.87 2.40
N MET A 87 -13.63 -3.86 1.26
CA MET A 87 -12.48 -2.96 1.03
C MET A 87 -12.90 -1.50 1.12
N GLY A 88 -13.98 -1.10 0.46
CA GLY A 88 -14.51 0.27 0.53
C GLY A 88 -14.93 0.66 1.94
N GLN A 89 -15.66 -0.20 2.65
CA GLN A 89 -16.10 0.06 4.04
C GLN A 89 -14.89 0.20 4.97
N MET A 90 -13.89 -0.66 4.84
CA MET A 90 -12.70 -0.60 5.72
C MET A 90 -11.79 0.57 5.36
N ALA A 91 -11.68 0.95 4.09
CA ALA A 91 -11.01 2.17 3.68
C ALA A 91 -11.64 3.42 4.35
N ALA A 92 -12.97 3.51 4.33
CA ALA A 92 -13.69 4.57 5.04
C ALA A 92 -13.43 4.54 6.55
N LYS A 93 -13.42 3.36 7.16
CA LYS A 93 -13.19 3.19 8.60
C LYS A 93 -11.79 3.64 9.03
N VAL A 94 -10.73 3.33 8.24
CA VAL A 94 -9.35 3.72 8.57
C VAL A 94 -9.00 5.14 8.10
N ASN A 95 -9.95 5.84 7.47
CA ASN A 95 -9.79 7.22 7.03
C ASN A 95 -9.95 8.24 8.17
N ASP A 96 -9.37 7.97 9.33
CA ASP A 96 -9.55 8.70 10.60
C ASP A 96 -8.52 9.83 10.84
N GLY A 97 -7.71 10.16 9.85
CA GLY A 97 -6.71 11.23 9.94
C GLY A 97 -5.30 10.77 10.28
N ARG A 98 -5.13 9.57 10.83
CA ARG A 98 -3.81 9.03 11.19
C ARG A 98 -2.91 8.77 9.97
N PHE A 99 -3.49 8.35 8.86
CA PHE A 99 -2.79 8.00 7.63
C PHE A 99 -3.04 9.06 6.56
N GLN A 100 -2.03 9.38 5.77
CA GLN A 100 -2.13 10.35 4.68
C GLN A 100 -2.62 9.72 3.38
N MET A 101 -2.45 8.40 3.21
CA MET A 101 -2.91 7.64 2.05
C MET A 101 -3.26 6.21 2.42
N ILE A 102 -3.98 5.53 1.53
CA ILE A 102 -4.24 4.09 1.62
C ILE A 102 -3.50 3.39 0.49
N ASP A 103 -2.77 2.35 0.84
CA ASP A 103 -2.11 1.46 -0.12
C ASP A 103 -2.82 0.10 -0.16
N ILE A 104 -3.07 -0.43 -1.37
CA ILE A 104 -3.71 -1.74 -1.55
C ILE A 104 -2.64 -2.77 -1.90
N ASN A 105 -2.53 -3.84 -1.09
CA ASN A 105 -1.62 -4.93 -1.38
C ASN A 105 -2.18 -5.84 -2.48
N MET A 106 -1.50 -5.86 -3.62
CA MET A 106 -1.76 -6.79 -4.73
C MET A 106 -0.48 -7.56 -5.13
N GLY A 107 0.45 -7.71 -4.19
CA GLY A 107 1.75 -8.33 -4.47
C GLY A 107 2.19 -9.42 -3.50
N CYS A 108 1.47 -9.65 -2.40
CA CYS A 108 1.84 -10.65 -1.40
C CYS A 108 1.75 -12.08 -1.97
N PRO A 109 2.85 -12.87 -2.00
CA PRO A 109 2.85 -14.22 -2.57
C PRO A 109 2.58 -15.30 -1.52
N VAL A 110 2.33 -14.94 -0.27
CA VAL A 110 2.16 -15.91 0.82
C VAL A 110 0.99 -16.86 0.51
N PRO A 111 1.18 -18.18 0.58
CA PRO A 111 0.16 -19.17 0.17
C PRO A 111 -1.20 -18.97 0.82
N LYS A 112 -1.26 -18.58 2.09
CA LYS A 112 -2.51 -18.31 2.80
C LYS A 112 -3.28 -17.13 2.19
N VAL A 113 -2.59 -16.08 1.75
CA VAL A 113 -3.18 -14.91 1.11
C VAL A 113 -3.63 -15.25 -0.31
N VAL A 114 -2.76 -15.90 -1.08
CA VAL A 114 -3.02 -16.27 -2.48
C VAL A 114 -4.21 -17.24 -2.62
N ARG A 115 -4.33 -18.24 -1.71
CA ARG A 115 -5.46 -19.19 -1.71
C ARG A 115 -6.82 -18.51 -1.48
N ASN A 116 -6.83 -17.36 -0.84
CA ASN A 116 -8.05 -16.57 -0.62
C ASN A 116 -8.36 -15.62 -1.81
N GLY A 117 -7.61 -15.69 -2.91
CA GLY A 117 -7.75 -14.78 -4.05
C GLY A 117 -7.25 -13.36 -3.74
N GLU A 118 -6.38 -13.20 -2.75
CA GLU A 118 -5.86 -11.93 -2.27
C GLU A 118 -4.37 -11.77 -2.64
N GLY A 119 -3.81 -10.58 -2.40
CA GLY A 119 -2.41 -10.31 -2.68
C GLY A 119 -2.07 -10.49 -4.17
N SER A 120 -1.01 -11.25 -4.49
CA SER A 120 -0.57 -11.43 -5.88
C SER A 120 -1.57 -12.17 -6.76
N ALA A 121 -2.50 -12.96 -6.19
CA ALA A 121 -3.56 -13.63 -6.94
C ALA A 121 -4.48 -12.65 -7.67
N LEU A 122 -4.64 -11.42 -7.16
CA LEU A 122 -5.46 -10.38 -7.78
C LEU A 122 -4.97 -10.00 -9.18
N MET A 123 -3.67 -10.09 -9.45
CA MET A 123 -3.11 -9.78 -10.77
C MET A 123 -3.61 -10.67 -11.89
N LYS A 124 -4.17 -11.84 -11.57
CA LYS A 124 -4.86 -12.73 -12.54
C LYS A 124 -6.27 -12.26 -12.88
N ASN A 125 -6.82 -11.28 -12.18
CA ASN A 125 -8.19 -10.81 -12.37
C ASN A 125 -8.26 -9.27 -12.43
N PRO A 126 -7.91 -8.66 -13.58
CA PRO A 126 -7.92 -7.20 -13.75
C PRO A 126 -9.29 -6.56 -13.47
N LYS A 127 -10.39 -7.27 -13.71
CA LYS A 127 -11.74 -6.79 -13.41
C LYS A 127 -11.91 -6.60 -11.90
N LEU A 128 -11.53 -7.61 -11.11
CA LEU A 128 -11.60 -7.50 -9.65
C LEU A 128 -10.64 -6.43 -9.11
N VAL A 129 -9.45 -6.27 -9.69
CA VAL A 129 -8.54 -5.16 -9.36
C VAL A 129 -9.24 -3.82 -9.55
N TYR A 130 -9.88 -3.62 -10.70
CA TYR A 130 -10.63 -2.39 -10.98
C TYR A 130 -11.75 -2.15 -9.95
N GLU A 131 -12.52 -3.19 -9.62
CA GLU A 131 -13.61 -3.10 -8.65
C GLU A 131 -13.11 -2.74 -7.24
N LEU A 132 -12.03 -3.37 -6.77
CA LEU A 132 -11.39 -3.10 -5.48
C LEU A 132 -10.85 -1.67 -5.39
N VAL A 133 -10.11 -1.22 -6.40
CA VAL A 133 -9.56 0.13 -6.46
C VAL A 133 -10.68 1.15 -6.52
N SER A 134 -11.68 0.92 -7.39
CA SER A 134 -12.82 1.83 -7.53
C SER A 134 -13.62 1.97 -6.24
N ALA A 135 -13.88 0.87 -5.52
CA ALA A 135 -14.57 0.89 -4.24
C ALA A 135 -13.79 1.68 -3.19
N THR A 136 -12.46 1.46 -3.12
CA THR A 136 -11.59 2.17 -2.19
C THR A 136 -11.54 3.67 -2.49
N VAL A 137 -11.31 4.05 -3.76
CA VAL A 137 -11.24 5.47 -4.18
C VAL A 137 -12.57 6.20 -3.93
N LYS A 138 -13.71 5.55 -4.18
CA LYS A 138 -15.03 6.14 -3.92
C LYS A 138 -15.30 6.37 -2.43
N ALA A 139 -14.71 5.56 -1.56
CA ALA A 139 -14.95 5.62 -0.12
C ALA A 139 -14.18 6.72 0.60
N ILE A 140 -13.11 7.26 0.01
CA ILE A 140 -12.21 8.23 0.65
C ILE A 140 -11.78 9.33 -0.32
N LYS A 141 -11.30 10.46 0.25
CA LYS A 141 -10.74 11.58 -0.55
C LYS A 141 -9.22 11.57 -0.60
N LYS A 142 -8.56 10.77 0.23
CA LYS A 142 -7.10 10.66 0.27
C LYS A 142 -6.57 9.89 -0.94
N PRO A 143 -5.29 10.07 -1.30
CA PRO A 143 -4.65 9.27 -2.33
C PRO A 143 -4.75 7.78 -2.03
N VAL A 144 -5.03 7.00 -3.07
CA VAL A 144 -5.00 5.53 -3.04
C VAL A 144 -3.87 5.07 -3.96
N THR A 145 -2.99 4.24 -3.43
CA THR A 145 -1.91 3.59 -4.18
C THR A 145 -2.12 2.08 -4.22
N VAL A 146 -1.45 1.42 -5.13
CA VAL A 146 -1.50 -0.03 -5.26
C VAL A 146 -0.08 -0.56 -5.33
N LYS A 147 0.26 -1.53 -4.46
CA LYS A 147 1.54 -2.21 -4.55
C LYS A 147 1.38 -3.54 -5.28
N ILE A 148 1.95 -3.61 -6.47
CA ILE A 148 1.91 -4.77 -7.38
C ILE A 148 3.28 -5.45 -7.49
N ARG A 149 3.34 -6.53 -8.25
CA ARG A 149 4.53 -7.14 -8.83
C ARG A 149 4.51 -6.95 -10.35
N LYS A 150 5.64 -7.20 -11.03
CA LYS A 150 5.69 -7.20 -12.49
C LYS A 150 4.72 -8.19 -13.14
N GLY A 151 4.30 -9.22 -12.41
CA GLY A 151 3.37 -10.23 -12.82
C GLY A 151 3.12 -11.26 -11.72
N PHE A 152 2.17 -12.17 -11.91
CA PHE A 152 1.93 -13.30 -11.03
C PHE A 152 2.92 -14.45 -11.31
N ASP A 153 3.10 -14.77 -12.58
CA ASP A 153 4.04 -15.75 -13.15
C ASP A 153 4.51 -15.24 -14.53
N ASP A 154 5.29 -16.02 -15.24
CA ASP A 154 5.86 -15.62 -16.53
C ASP A 154 4.81 -15.48 -17.64
N ASP A 155 3.65 -16.13 -17.50
CA ASP A 155 2.52 -16.03 -18.44
C ASP A 155 1.58 -14.86 -18.13
N CYS A 156 1.66 -14.31 -16.90
CA CYS A 156 0.83 -13.22 -16.40
C CYS A 156 1.68 -12.02 -16.03
N LEU A 157 2.29 -11.37 -17.02
CA LEU A 157 3.13 -10.19 -16.85
C LEU A 157 2.34 -8.90 -17.12
N LEU A 158 2.51 -7.91 -16.29
CA LEU A 158 1.87 -6.59 -16.39
C LEU A 158 2.82 -5.58 -17.07
N TYR A 159 3.24 -5.85 -18.29
CA TYR A 159 4.20 -5.01 -19.03
C TYR A 159 3.76 -3.57 -19.23
N THR A 160 2.45 -3.32 -19.27
CA THR A 160 1.88 -1.99 -19.54
C THR A 160 1.73 -1.12 -18.31
N SER A 161 1.99 -1.65 -17.10
CA SER A 161 1.85 -0.92 -15.85
C SER A 161 3.17 -0.49 -15.22
N ASP A 162 4.28 -0.73 -15.89
CA ASP A 162 5.59 -0.27 -15.43
C ASP A 162 5.92 1.11 -16.03
N ALA A 163 5.58 2.16 -15.27
CA ALA A 163 5.94 3.54 -15.61
C ALA A 163 7.47 3.78 -15.69
N ALA A 164 8.29 2.82 -15.23
CA ALA A 164 9.75 2.89 -15.35
C ALA A 164 10.24 2.50 -16.75
N ASP A 165 9.49 1.69 -17.51
CA ASP A 165 9.85 1.31 -18.87
C ASP A 165 9.53 2.42 -19.90
N GLU A 166 8.51 3.26 -19.67
CA GLU A 166 8.20 4.42 -20.51
C GLU A 166 9.28 5.50 -20.45
N ALA A 167 10.09 5.54 -19.39
CA ALA A 167 11.18 6.51 -19.24
C ALA A 167 12.48 6.09 -19.98
N ARG A 168 12.51 4.93 -20.65
CA ARG A 168 13.68 4.38 -21.37
C ARG A 168 13.51 4.32 -22.88
N SER A 169 12.37 4.74 -23.42
CA SER A 169 12.12 4.84 -24.86
C SER A 169 12.35 6.24 -25.42
#